data_a630da3c5602f5da84411a601976f594
#
_entry.id   a630da3c5602f5da84411a601976f594
#
_cell.length_a   1.000
_cell.length_b   1.000
_cell.length_c   1.000
_cell.angle_alpha   90.00
_cell.angle_beta   90.00
_cell.angle_gamma   90.00
#
_symmetry.space_group_name_H-M   'P 1'
#
loop_
_entity.id
_entity.type
_entity.pdbx_description
1 polymer ?
#
loop_
_entity_poly.entity_id
_entity_poly.type
_entity_poly.pdbx_seq_one_letter_code
_entity_poly.pdbx_strand_id
1 'polypeptide(L)'
;MISNQVLQNTLEGLKEISRTEFCVIDTDGKVLASTFSDFEIQPADIQAFVESQADSQLVKGFQYFKVCDDYQLEYVLVAHGDDEDTYMVGKLAAFQIQNLIVAYKERFDKDSFIKNLLLDNLLLVDIYNRAKKLHIEADVRRVVMILELNQEKDHSSVESVKSLFGGKSRDFITAVDEKSIII
;
A
#
# COMPACT_ATOMS: atom_id res chain seq x y z
N MET A 1 5.33 -0.98 -2.12
CA MET A 1 4.62 0.19 -2.70
C MET A 1 3.16 -0.18 -2.88
N ILE A 2 2.22 0.69 -2.52
CA ILE A 2 0.78 0.47 -2.70
C ILE A 2 0.47 0.62 -4.19
N SER A 3 -0.45 -0.21 -4.75
CA SER A 3 -0.84 -0.03 -6.14
C SER A 3 -1.72 1.22 -6.32
N ASN A 4 -1.58 1.91 -7.46
CA ASN A 4 -2.39 3.10 -7.77
C ASN A 4 -3.89 2.82 -7.72
N GLN A 5 -4.32 1.59 -8.10
CA GLN A 5 -5.72 1.19 -8.03
C GLN A 5 -6.27 1.17 -6.60
N VAL A 6 -5.46 0.70 -5.64
CA VAL A 6 -5.87 0.69 -4.22
C VAL A 6 -5.95 2.11 -3.68
N LEU A 7 -4.98 2.98 -4.01
CA LEU A 7 -5.05 4.39 -3.65
C LEU A 7 -6.30 5.04 -4.24
N GLN A 8 -6.58 4.80 -5.54
CA GLN A 8 -7.76 5.35 -6.22
C GLN A 8 -9.06 4.91 -5.54
N ASN A 9 -9.25 3.61 -5.30
CA ASN A 9 -10.45 3.09 -4.62
C ASN A 9 -10.61 3.67 -3.21
N THR A 10 -9.49 3.88 -2.51
CA THR A 10 -9.51 4.49 -1.17
C THR A 10 -9.97 5.95 -1.22
N LEU A 11 -9.43 6.73 -2.17
CA LEU A 11 -9.83 8.13 -2.33
C LEU A 11 -11.29 8.27 -2.77
N GLU A 12 -11.78 7.40 -3.65
CA GLU A 12 -13.18 7.37 -4.07
C GLU A 12 -14.10 7.10 -2.88
N GLY A 13 -13.79 6.09 -2.05
CA GLY A 13 -14.54 5.81 -0.83
C GLY A 13 -14.51 6.98 0.17
N LEU A 14 -13.38 7.64 0.34
CA LEU A 14 -13.26 8.81 1.19
C LEU A 14 -14.09 10.00 0.64
N LYS A 15 -14.07 10.22 -0.69
CA LYS A 15 -14.89 11.25 -1.35
C LYS A 15 -16.39 10.97 -1.18
N GLU A 16 -16.84 9.72 -1.31
CA GLU A 16 -18.26 9.37 -1.10
C GLU A 16 -18.74 9.70 0.31
N ILE A 17 -17.88 9.47 1.33
CA ILE A 17 -18.22 9.71 2.74
C ILE A 17 -18.17 11.21 3.08
N SER A 18 -17.08 11.88 2.70
CA SER A 18 -16.78 13.24 3.13
C SER A 18 -17.25 14.32 2.19
N ARG A 19 -17.51 13.97 0.92
CA ARG A 19 -17.75 14.89 -0.20
C ARG A 19 -16.57 15.83 -0.51
N THR A 20 -15.42 15.54 0.06
CA THR A 20 -14.16 16.26 -0.20
C THR A 20 -13.40 15.54 -1.32
N GLU A 21 -12.80 16.30 -2.21
CA GLU A 21 -11.96 15.77 -3.27
C GLU A 21 -10.52 15.63 -2.82
N PHE A 22 -9.85 14.56 -3.26
CA PHE A 22 -8.51 14.21 -2.86
C PHE A 22 -7.61 13.87 -4.03
N CYS A 23 -6.30 14.10 -3.84
CA CYS A 23 -5.25 13.66 -4.73
C CYS A 23 -4.08 13.14 -3.91
N VAL A 24 -3.49 12.01 -4.32
CA VAL A 24 -2.24 11.48 -3.77
C VAL A 24 -1.15 11.62 -4.80
N ILE A 25 -0.04 12.19 -4.38
CA ILE A 25 1.12 12.55 -5.19
C ILE A 25 2.35 11.93 -4.54
N ASP A 26 3.29 11.43 -5.36
CA ASP A 26 4.59 10.98 -4.85
C ASP A 26 5.54 12.16 -4.57
N THR A 27 6.71 11.85 -4.02
CA THR A 27 7.73 12.84 -3.69
C THR A 27 8.34 13.54 -4.91
N ASP A 28 8.17 12.96 -6.09
CA ASP A 28 8.66 13.53 -7.37
C ASP A 28 7.60 14.41 -8.06
N GLY A 29 6.41 14.54 -7.43
CA GLY A 29 5.32 15.36 -7.95
C GLY A 29 4.40 14.65 -8.94
N LYS A 30 4.52 13.32 -9.08
CA LYS A 30 3.66 12.53 -9.96
C LYS A 30 2.36 12.16 -9.25
N VAL A 31 1.24 12.42 -9.89
CA VAL A 31 -0.07 12.00 -9.41
C VAL A 31 -0.21 10.48 -9.49
N LEU A 32 -0.51 9.85 -8.36
CA LEU A 32 -0.73 8.39 -8.25
C LEU A 32 -2.21 8.03 -8.27
N ALA A 33 -3.06 8.85 -7.65
CA ALA A 33 -4.51 8.72 -7.61
C ALA A 33 -5.17 10.08 -7.43
N SER A 34 -6.33 10.31 -8.03
CA SER A 34 -7.05 11.59 -7.91
C SER A 34 -8.54 11.39 -8.08
N THR A 35 -9.34 12.11 -7.29
CA THR A 35 -10.79 12.23 -7.43
C THR A 35 -11.23 13.55 -8.02
N PHE A 36 -10.29 14.42 -8.37
CA PHE A 36 -10.55 15.71 -9.03
C PHE A 36 -10.95 15.49 -10.49
N SER A 37 -11.93 16.26 -10.95
CA SER A 37 -12.35 16.26 -12.35
C SER A 37 -11.43 17.14 -13.22
N ASP A 38 -11.04 18.31 -12.70
CA ASP A 38 -10.14 19.27 -13.34
C ASP A 38 -9.22 19.84 -12.25
N PHE A 39 -7.96 19.42 -12.25
CA PHE A 39 -7.05 19.78 -11.20
C PHE A 39 -5.67 20.18 -11.72
N GLU A 40 -5.32 21.44 -11.51
CA GLU A 40 -3.96 21.95 -11.77
C GLU A 40 -3.23 22.21 -10.44
N ILE A 41 -2.50 21.21 -9.94
CA ILE A 41 -1.46 21.47 -8.94
C ILE A 41 -0.22 21.96 -9.67
N GLN A 42 0.33 23.07 -9.20
CA GLN A 42 1.62 23.51 -9.71
C GLN A 42 2.72 22.67 -9.06
N PRO A 43 3.62 22.05 -9.83
CA PRO A 43 4.71 21.23 -9.29
C PRO A 43 5.59 21.99 -8.28
N ALA A 44 5.74 23.31 -8.45
CA ALA A 44 6.47 24.15 -7.53
C ALA A 44 5.86 24.24 -6.13
N ASP A 45 4.50 24.21 -6.01
CA ASP A 45 3.83 24.24 -4.70
C ASP A 45 4.04 22.91 -3.96
N ILE A 46 4.06 21.77 -4.70
CA ILE A 46 4.35 20.46 -4.13
C ILE A 46 5.78 20.39 -3.62
N GLN A 47 6.74 20.80 -4.44
CA GLN A 47 8.16 20.75 -4.07
C GLN A 47 8.43 21.64 -2.85
N ALA A 48 7.89 22.85 -2.81
CA ALA A 48 7.99 23.74 -1.67
C ALA A 48 7.41 23.11 -0.39
N PHE A 49 6.29 22.40 -0.49
CA PHE A 49 5.71 21.70 0.65
C PHE A 49 6.54 20.48 1.09
N VAL A 50 7.03 19.66 0.16
CA VAL A 50 7.90 18.52 0.45
C VAL A 50 9.14 18.95 1.23
N GLU A 51 9.78 20.06 0.83
CA GLU A 51 10.97 20.62 1.48
C GLU A 51 10.66 21.35 2.80
N SER A 52 9.40 21.72 3.06
CA SER A 52 8.99 22.38 4.29
C SER A 52 9.09 21.45 5.51
N GLN A 53 9.19 22.00 6.72
CA GLN A 53 9.11 21.22 7.96
C GLN A 53 7.68 20.99 8.45
N ALA A 54 6.69 21.56 7.78
CA ALA A 54 5.29 21.44 8.17
C ALA A 54 4.71 20.06 7.78
N ASP A 55 3.96 19.45 8.70
CA ASP A 55 3.24 18.20 8.42
C ASP A 55 1.98 18.44 7.58
N SER A 56 1.43 19.66 7.65
CA SER A 56 0.30 20.11 6.84
C SER A 56 0.41 21.59 6.52
N GLN A 57 -0.15 22.00 5.38
CA GLN A 57 -0.14 23.40 4.94
C GLN A 57 -1.35 23.70 4.04
N LEU A 58 -1.93 24.90 4.22
CA LEU A 58 -2.94 25.43 3.31
C LEU A 58 -2.26 26.25 2.22
N VAL A 59 -2.48 25.90 0.94
CA VAL A 59 -1.93 26.60 -0.21
C VAL A 59 -3.02 26.77 -1.25
N LYS A 60 -3.38 28.02 -1.57
CA LYS A 60 -4.33 28.36 -2.65
C LYS A 60 -5.68 27.61 -2.59
N GLY A 61 -6.23 27.41 -1.38
CA GLY A 61 -7.52 26.73 -1.19
C GLY A 61 -7.42 25.19 -1.16
N PHE A 62 -6.19 24.64 -1.07
CA PHE A 62 -5.93 23.22 -0.92
C PHE A 62 -5.17 22.95 0.36
N GLN A 63 -5.58 21.92 1.07
CA GLN A 63 -4.91 21.41 2.25
C GLN A 63 -3.92 20.31 1.83
N TYR A 64 -2.65 20.48 2.14
CA TYR A 64 -1.57 19.53 1.87
C TYR A 64 -1.22 18.80 3.16
N PHE A 65 -1.02 17.48 3.10
CA PHE A 65 -0.64 16.64 4.23
C PHE A 65 0.51 15.71 3.85
N LYS A 66 1.52 15.62 4.70
CA LYS A 66 2.58 14.64 4.57
C LYS A 66 2.10 13.27 5.05
N VAL A 67 2.32 12.25 4.25
CA VAL A 67 2.10 10.85 4.59
C VAL A 67 3.46 10.18 4.67
N CYS A 68 3.87 9.81 5.90
CA CYS A 68 5.20 9.28 6.18
C CYS A 68 5.13 7.80 6.55
N ASP A 69 6.18 7.04 6.22
CA ASP A 69 6.48 5.69 6.71
C ASP A 69 7.80 5.75 7.48
N ASP A 70 7.79 5.39 8.75
CA ASP A 70 8.99 5.41 9.62
C ASP A 70 9.80 6.73 9.51
N TYR A 71 9.13 7.90 9.54
CA TYR A 71 9.69 9.26 9.39
C TYR A 71 10.17 9.62 7.98
N GLN A 72 10.03 8.73 7.00
CA GLN A 72 10.32 9.02 5.60
C GLN A 72 9.03 9.43 4.88
N LEU A 73 9.08 10.56 4.18
CA LEU A 73 7.95 11.02 3.36
C LEU A 73 7.76 10.08 2.17
N GLU A 74 6.59 9.47 2.08
CA GLU A 74 6.21 8.55 0.99
C GLU A 74 5.26 9.23 0.00
N TYR A 75 4.26 9.96 0.51
CA TYR A 75 3.27 10.63 -0.32
C TYR A 75 2.90 12.00 0.24
N VAL A 76 2.38 12.83 -0.65
CA VAL A 76 1.64 14.05 -0.31
C VAL A 76 0.17 13.82 -0.65
N LEU A 77 -0.69 13.95 0.35
CA LEU A 77 -2.14 14.00 0.15
C LEU A 77 -2.59 15.45 0.03
N VAL A 78 -3.40 15.74 -0.96
CA VAL A 78 -4.01 17.06 -1.16
C VAL A 78 -5.53 16.92 -1.07
N ALA A 79 -6.17 17.75 -0.27
CA ALA A 79 -7.61 17.85 -0.13
C ALA A 79 -8.10 19.24 -0.59
N HIS A 80 -9.23 19.28 -1.28
CA HIS A 80 -9.79 20.54 -1.76
C HIS A 80 -10.69 21.18 -0.71
N GLY A 81 -10.37 22.37 -0.31
CA GLY A 81 -11.08 23.21 0.66
C GLY A 81 -10.11 23.88 1.63
N ASP A 82 -10.59 24.97 2.24
CA ASP A 82 -9.81 25.79 3.18
C ASP A 82 -10.44 25.87 4.58
N ASP A 83 -11.57 25.17 4.78
CA ASP A 83 -12.29 25.09 6.03
C ASP A 83 -11.71 24.05 7.00
N GLU A 84 -12.14 24.12 8.27
CA GLU A 84 -11.69 23.22 9.32
C GLU A 84 -12.15 21.77 9.11
N ASP A 85 -13.34 21.59 8.50
CA ASP A 85 -13.88 20.26 8.21
C ASP A 85 -13.00 19.56 7.15
N THR A 86 -12.60 20.26 6.09
CA THR A 86 -11.64 19.76 5.10
C THR A 86 -10.29 19.41 5.73
N TYR A 87 -9.80 20.21 6.68
CA TYR A 87 -8.57 19.90 7.39
C TYR A 87 -8.69 18.61 8.21
N MET A 88 -9.78 18.44 8.96
CA MET A 88 -10.00 17.24 9.77
C MET A 88 -10.14 15.98 8.91
N VAL A 89 -10.92 16.07 7.84
CA VAL A 89 -11.11 14.96 6.89
C VAL A 89 -9.81 14.62 6.16
N GLY A 90 -9.05 15.64 5.77
CA GLY A 90 -7.73 15.45 5.16
C GLY A 90 -6.74 14.74 6.08
N LYS A 91 -6.73 15.08 7.37
CA LYS A 91 -5.93 14.36 8.37
C LYS A 91 -6.36 12.91 8.54
N LEU A 92 -7.66 12.62 8.57
CA LEU A 92 -8.17 11.25 8.63
C LEU A 92 -7.79 10.47 7.38
N ALA A 93 -7.88 11.07 6.21
CA ALA A 93 -7.48 10.47 4.94
C ALA A 93 -5.96 10.16 4.91
N ALA A 94 -5.12 11.09 5.35
CA ALA A 94 -3.67 10.89 5.46
C ALA A 94 -3.34 9.73 6.42
N PHE A 95 -3.99 9.66 7.58
CA PHE A 95 -3.85 8.57 8.54
C PHE A 95 -4.30 7.22 7.93
N GLN A 96 -5.41 7.20 7.18
CA GLN A 96 -5.87 5.99 6.50
C GLN A 96 -4.85 5.50 5.46
N ILE A 97 -4.26 6.39 4.66
CA ILE A 97 -3.24 6.02 3.68
C ILE A 97 -1.99 5.51 4.39
N GLN A 98 -1.59 6.12 5.51
CA GLN A 98 -0.48 5.65 6.32
C GLN A 98 -0.71 4.22 6.85
N ASN A 99 -1.92 3.91 7.33
CA ASN A 99 -2.27 2.54 7.73
C ASN A 99 -2.22 1.55 6.56
N LEU A 100 -2.60 1.98 5.35
CA LEU A 100 -2.44 1.16 4.14
C LEU A 100 -0.97 0.87 3.83
N ILE A 101 -0.07 1.86 3.97
CA ILE A 101 1.38 1.64 3.79
C ILE A 101 1.86 0.54 4.71
N VAL A 102 1.54 0.64 6.01
CA VAL A 102 1.92 -0.36 7.02
C VAL A 102 1.37 -1.74 6.68
N ALA A 103 0.08 -1.83 6.34
CA ALA A 103 -0.55 -3.11 6.00
C ALA A 103 0.07 -3.77 4.74
N TYR A 104 0.40 -2.97 3.71
CA TYR A 104 1.08 -3.47 2.51
C TYR A 104 2.51 -3.90 2.79
N LYS A 105 3.24 -3.17 3.64
CA LYS A 105 4.59 -3.52 4.08
C LYS A 105 4.60 -4.85 4.83
N GLU A 106 3.69 -5.03 5.79
CA GLU A 106 3.53 -6.30 6.52
C GLU A 106 3.21 -7.48 5.59
N ARG A 107 2.31 -7.27 4.63
CA ARG A 107 1.96 -8.30 3.65
C ARG A 107 3.17 -8.67 2.78
N PHE A 108 3.91 -7.68 2.30
CA PHE A 108 5.14 -7.90 1.53
C PHE A 108 6.20 -8.65 2.34
N ASP A 109 6.35 -8.30 3.62
CA ASP A 109 7.28 -8.97 4.52
C ASP A 109 6.90 -10.44 4.76
N LYS A 110 5.59 -10.75 4.88
CA LYS A 110 5.10 -12.14 4.98
C LYS A 110 5.36 -12.93 3.69
N ASP A 111 5.02 -12.38 2.54
CA ASP A 111 5.24 -13.04 1.24
C ASP A 111 6.74 -13.29 1.01
N SER A 112 7.60 -12.30 1.31
CA SER A 112 9.06 -12.41 1.23
C SER A 112 9.62 -13.43 2.21
N PHE A 113 9.11 -13.47 3.45
CA PHE A 113 9.51 -14.46 4.45
C PHE A 113 9.21 -15.89 3.98
N ILE A 114 7.97 -16.14 3.52
CA ILE A 114 7.57 -17.48 3.04
C ILE A 114 8.38 -17.89 1.81
N LYS A 115 8.60 -16.98 0.86
CA LYS A 115 9.45 -17.24 -0.31
C LYS A 115 10.87 -17.64 0.10
N ASN A 116 11.50 -16.88 1.00
CA ASN A 116 12.85 -17.18 1.48
C ASN A 116 12.91 -18.48 2.30
N LEU A 117 11.85 -18.80 3.06
CA LEU A 117 11.73 -20.06 3.78
C LEU A 117 11.68 -21.25 2.82
N LEU A 118 10.87 -21.17 1.75
CA LEU A 118 10.74 -22.23 0.74
C LEU A 118 12.02 -22.43 -0.09
N LEU A 119 12.80 -21.37 -0.28
CA LEU A 119 14.08 -21.42 -1.00
C LEU A 119 15.29 -21.79 -0.12
N ASP A 120 15.05 -22.14 1.15
CA ASP A 120 16.10 -22.45 2.15
C ASP A 120 17.14 -21.33 2.35
N ASN A 121 16.69 -20.08 2.19
CA ASN A 121 17.54 -18.89 2.31
C ASN A 121 17.57 -18.31 3.73
N LEU A 122 17.01 -19.00 4.73
CA LEU A 122 16.89 -18.51 6.11
C LEU A 122 17.59 -19.43 7.10
N LEU A 123 18.29 -18.84 8.05
CA LEU A 123 18.83 -19.59 9.20
C LEU A 123 17.69 -19.96 10.16
N LEU A 124 17.82 -21.10 10.82
CA LEU A 124 16.77 -21.65 11.71
C LEU A 124 16.37 -20.67 12.83
N VAL A 125 17.32 -19.92 13.36
CA VAL A 125 17.08 -18.88 14.38
C VAL A 125 16.26 -17.72 13.80
N ASP A 126 16.55 -17.33 12.55
CA ASP A 126 15.84 -16.26 11.86
C ASP A 126 14.40 -16.67 11.50
N ILE A 127 14.21 -17.95 11.14
CA ILE A 127 12.87 -18.49 10.84
C ILE A 127 11.95 -18.29 12.04
N TYR A 128 12.39 -18.72 13.23
CA TYR A 128 11.58 -18.60 14.45
C TYR A 128 11.29 -17.14 14.83
N ASN A 129 12.31 -16.29 14.81
CA ASN A 129 12.18 -14.89 15.19
C ASN A 129 11.29 -14.10 14.23
N ARG A 130 11.45 -14.32 12.90
CA ARG A 130 10.63 -13.65 11.88
C ARG A 130 9.20 -14.17 11.88
N ALA A 131 8.98 -15.48 12.01
CA ALA A 131 7.63 -16.03 12.10
C ALA A 131 6.86 -15.42 13.28
N LYS A 132 7.50 -15.30 14.45
CA LYS A 132 6.91 -14.65 15.64
C LYS A 132 6.59 -13.17 15.38
N LYS A 133 7.50 -12.41 14.77
CA LYS A 133 7.30 -10.98 14.44
C LYS A 133 6.16 -10.79 13.44
N LEU A 134 6.05 -11.69 12.47
CA LEU A 134 5.01 -11.65 11.43
C LEU A 134 3.69 -12.30 11.85
N HIS A 135 3.58 -12.74 13.13
CA HIS A 135 2.40 -13.44 13.64
C HIS A 135 2.02 -14.68 12.83
N ILE A 136 3.06 -15.43 12.37
CA ILE A 136 2.88 -16.69 11.65
C ILE A 136 2.99 -17.83 12.68
N GLU A 137 1.92 -18.64 12.77
CA GLU A 137 1.90 -19.81 13.66
C GLU A 137 2.88 -20.87 13.13
N ALA A 138 3.90 -21.21 13.91
CA ALA A 138 4.94 -22.16 13.53
C ALA A 138 4.55 -23.62 13.81
N ASP A 139 3.73 -23.88 14.84
CA ASP A 139 3.39 -25.22 15.31
C ASP A 139 2.10 -25.79 14.70
N VAL A 140 1.76 -25.39 13.48
CA VAL A 140 0.58 -25.89 12.77
C VAL A 140 0.98 -26.81 11.61
N ARG A 141 0.19 -27.85 11.39
CA ARG A 141 0.37 -28.70 10.21
C ARG A 141 -0.10 -27.93 8.96
N ARG A 142 0.73 -27.92 7.94
CA ARG A 142 0.45 -27.27 6.65
C ARG A 142 0.55 -28.27 5.51
N VAL A 143 -0.23 -28.08 4.48
CA VAL A 143 -0.11 -28.78 3.20
C VAL A 143 0.56 -27.80 2.25
N VAL A 144 1.52 -28.29 1.48
CA VAL A 144 2.16 -27.51 0.42
C VAL A 144 1.66 -28.05 -0.91
N MET A 145 1.12 -27.16 -1.74
CA MET A 145 0.68 -27.46 -3.09
C MET A 145 1.52 -26.65 -4.08
N ILE A 146 1.94 -27.30 -5.17
CA ILE A 146 2.66 -26.63 -6.25
C ILE A 146 1.74 -26.63 -7.47
N LEU A 147 1.48 -25.43 -8.00
CA LEU A 147 0.75 -25.23 -9.25
C LEU A 147 1.76 -24.84 -10.33
N GLU A 148 1.84 -25.67 -11.36
CA GLU A 148 2.63 -25.33 -12.55
C GLU A 148 1.75 -24.54 -13.54
N LEU A 149 2.28 -23.39 -13.99
CA LEU A 149 1.64 -22.54 -14.99
C LEU A 149 2.10 -22.97 -16.39
N ASN A 150 1.17 -23.22 -17.30
CA ASN A 150 1.49 -23.38 -18.71
C ASN A 150 2.01 -22.05 -19.29
N GLN A 151 3.03 -22.11 -20.16
CA GLN A 151 3.89 -21.01 -20.63
C GLN A 151 3.19 -19.86 -21.38
N GLU A 152 1.88 -19.84 -21.50
CA GLU A 152 1.17 -18.77 -22.19
C GLU A 152 0.62 -17.74 -21.17
N LYS A 153 1.49 -16.75 -20.89
CA LYS A 153 1.12 -15.40 -20.45
C LYS A 153 0.02 -15.33 -19.40
N ASP A 154 0.40 -15.05 -18.15
CA ASP A 154 -0.32 -13.98 -17.46
C ASP A 154 0.23 -13.77 -16.05
N HIS A 155 0.71 -12.55 -15.78
CA HIS A 155 0.85 -12.00 -14.43
C HIS A 155 -0.50 -12.06 -13.65
N SER A 156 -1.62 -12.29 -14.36
CA SER A 156 -2.96 -12.48 -13.80
C SER A 156 -3.14 -13.82 -13.07
N SER A 157 -2.29 -14.82 -13.34
CA SER A 157 -2.45 -16.17 -12.78
C SER A 157 -2.23 -16.19 -11.26
N VAL A 158 -1.24 -15.46 -10.76
CA VAL A 158 -0.99 -15.34 -9.30
C VAL A 158 -2.13 -14.60 -8.62
N GLU A 159 -2.62 -13.54 -9.22
CA GLU A 159 -3.76 -12.77 -8.70
C GLU A 159 -5.05 -13.57 -8.74
N SER A 160 -5.27 -14.37 -9.80
CA SER A 160 -6.42 -15.28 -9.89
C SER A 160 -6.36 -16.35 -8.82
N VAL A 161 -5.20 -16.96 -8.57
CA VAL A 161 -5.03 -17.93 -7.47
C VAL A 161 -5.22 -17.24 -6.13
N LYS A 162 -4.64 -16.05 -5.92
CA LYS A 162 -4.85 -15.26 -4.70
C LYS A 162 -6.32 -14.92 -4.47
N SER A 163 -7.10 -14.67 -5.52
CA SER A 163 -8.53 -14.37 -5.40
C SER A 163 -9.36 -15.59 -4.99
N LEU A 164 -9.00 -16.79 -5.44
CA LEU A 164 -9.67 -18.04 -5.08
C LEU A 164 -9.48 -18.43 -3.62
N PHE A 165 -8.28 -18.18 -3.07
CA PHE A 165 -7.96 -18.47 -1.68
C PHE A 165 -8.13 -17.24 -0.76
N GLY A 166 -8.65 -16.15 -1.33
CA GLY A 166 -8.57 -14.82 -0.74
C GLY A 166 -9.38 -14.54 0.52
N GLY A 167 -8.80 -13.74 1.35
CA GLY A 167 -9.43 -12.82 2.32
C GLY A 167 -9.65 -13.32 3.73
N LYS A 168 -9.82 -14.62 3.97
CA LYS A 168 -10.01 -15.20 5.31
C LYS A 168 -9.09 -16.40 5.60
N SER A 169 -8.26 -16.78 4.64
CA SER A 169 -7.43 -17.95 4.73
C SER A 169 -6.09 -17.62 5.39
N ARG A 170 -5.62 -18.53 6.21
CA ARG A 170 -4.26 -18.50 6.78
C ARG A 170 -3.25 -19.09 5.79
N ASP A 171 -3.61 -19.13 4.51
CA ASP A 171 -2.81 -19.72 3.45
C ASP A 171 -1.83 -18.68 2.90
N PHE A 172 -0.67 -19.16 2.49
CA PHE A 172 0.36 -18.34 1.86
C PHE A 172 0.43 -18.72 0.39
N ILE A 173 0.43 -17.73 -0.48
CA ILE A 173 0.50 -17.93 -1.93
C ILE A 173 1.68 -17.13 -2.44
N THR A 174 2.70 -17.82 -2.93
CA THR A 174 3.91 -17.18 -3.43
C THR A 174 4.34 -17.77 -4.76
N ALA A 175 4.81 -16.92 -5.67
CA ALA A 175 5.49 -17.37 -6.87
C ALA A 175 6.98 -17.53 -6.56
N VAL A 176 7.52 -18.71 -6.80
CA VAL A 176 8.95 -19.00 -6.55
C VAL A 176 9.74 -18.74 -7.82
N ASP A 177 9.16 -19.04 -8.97
CA ASP A 177 9.70 -18.78 -10.29
C ASP A 177 8.56 -18.35 -11.27
N GLU A 178 8.87 -18.21 -12.57
CA GLU A 178 7.93 -17.78 -13.60
C GLU A 178 6.83 -18.82 -13.90
N LYS A 179 6.99 -20.06 -13.45
CA LYS A 179 6.14 -21.21 -13.78
C LYS A 179 5.45 -21.83 -12.58
N SER A 180 5.91 -21.54 -11.37
CA SER A 180 5.50 -22.26 -10.17
C SER A 180 4.91 -21.33 -9.12
N ILE A 181 3.66 -21.61 -8.75
CA ILE A 181 3.00 -20.99 -7.60
C ILE A 181 2.93 -22.03 -6.49
N ILE A 182 3.35 -21.65 -5.29
CA ILE A 182 3.27 -22.48 -4.09
C ILE A 182 2.17 -21.91 -3.18
N ILE A 183 1.32 -22.81 -2.71
CA ILE A 183 0.25 -22.53 -1.74
C ILE A 183 0.52 -23.30 -0.46
#